data_e849f362c8ac45d43d1c8376bef1f6ef
#
_entry.id   e849f362c8ac45d43d1c8376bef1f6ef
#
_cell.length_a   1.000
_cell.length_b   1.000
_cell.length_c   1.000
_cell.angle_alpha   90.00
_cell.angle_beta   90.00
_cell.angle_gamma   90.00
#
_symmetry.space_group_name_H-M   'P 1'
#
loop_
_entity.id
_entity.type
_entity.pdbx_description
1 polymer ?
#
loop_
_entity_poly.entity_id
_entity_poly.type
_entity_poly.pdbx_seq_one_letter_code
_entity_poly.pdbx_strand_id
1 'polypeptide(L)'
;GCDKTEGFIKITHAASINDTFWIKSEHENVSWERISFYRNPFDETISKMAFEGMGLYGIKMSETSPELSTDGSFRKCWMREDNGQIFLYKRGSDGARNAGLEPYCEVMASEVAQRILGQDAIPYQLVRLHGELASKCPLFTNETYGYVPISRFPINHSSPESLMRFYAELGSETLFRKMIVLDSLTFNVDRHAGNHGVLVENDTQKPIRMAPVFYLNLSMLPYIEISDWEHIGTKMRDYGPRIGEDFTRIGQQAMTSEIRAILIGMKSFQFSFRG
;
A
#
# COMPACT_ATOMS: atom_id res chain seq x y z
N GLY A 1 -4.46 36.35 4.25
CA GLY A 1 -4.10 35.11 4.91
C GLY A 1 -3.16 34.35 4.02
N CYS A 2 -2.01 33.96 4.58
CA CYS A 2 -1.13 33.03 3.89
C CYS A 2 -1.95 31.79 3.55
N ASP A 3 -1.97 31.37 2.32
CA ASP A 3 -2.69 30.19 1.90
C ASP A 3 -2.15 29.01 2.74
N LYS A 4 -3.05 28.22 3.34
CA LYS A 4 -2.65 27.09 4.16
C LYS A 4 -1.69 26.14 3.41
N THR A 5 -1.86 26.05 2.09
CA THR A 5 -1.01 25.28 1.18
C THR A 5 0.42 25.81 1.13
N GLU A 6 0.63 27.14 1.01
CA GLU A 6 1.97 27.72 1.01
C GLU A 6 2.69 27.50 2.34
N GLY A 7 1.96 27.67 3.46
CA GLY A 7 2.52 27.39 4.80
C GLY A 7 2.93 25.91 4.96
N PHE A 8 2.10 25.01 4.47
CA PHE A 8 2.39 23.57 4.49
C PHE A 8 3.63 23.22 3.65
N ILE A 9 3.73 23.74 2.42
CA ILE A 9 4.89 23.51 1.54
C ILE A 9 6.17 24.06 2.18
N LYS A 10 6.13 25.24 2.81
CA LYS A 10 7.31 25.83 3.49
C LYS A 10 7.81 24.98 4.65
N ILE A 11 6.94 24.26 5.34
CA ILE A 11 7.31 23.41 6.47
C ILE A 11 7.79 22.05 5.99
N THR A 12 7.08 21.44 5.06
CA THR A 12 7.35 20.06 4.61
C THR A 12 8.34 19.98 3.45
N HIS A 13 8.66 21.12 2.81
CA HIS A 13 9.40 21.16 1.54
C HIS A 13 8.80 20.26 0.45
N ALA A 14 7.53 19.88 0.57
CA ALA A 14 6.84 18.88 -0.24
C ALA A 14 7.56 17.52 -0.27
N ALA A 15 8.45 17.25 0.68
CA ALA A 15 9.16 15.98 0.77
C ALA A 15 8.18 14.83 1.02
N SER A 16 8.43 13.69 0.38
CA SER A 16 7.66 12.47 0.54
C SER A 16 8.60 11.27 0.79
N ILE A 17 8.01 10.14 1.23
CA ILE A 17 8.73 8.87 1.34
C ILE A 17 8.60 8.04 0.06
N ASN A 18 7.88 8.55 -0.94
CA ASN A 18 7.63 7.86 -2.21
C ASN A 18 8.61 8.24 -3.32
N ASP A 19 9.29 9.37 -3.18
CA ASP A 19 10.23 9.91 -4.17
C ASP A 19 11.26 10.84 -3.53
N THR A 20 12.08 11.50 -4.34
CA THR A 20 13.10 12.46 -3.91
C THR A 20 12.81 13.90 -4.35
N PHE A 21 11.58 14.19 -4.76
CA PHE A 21 11.17 15.56 -5.06
C PHE A 21 11.02 16.38 -3.80
N TRP A 22 11.46 17.63 -3.89
CA TRP A 22 11.31 18.59 -2.82
C TRP A 22 11.35 20.02 -3.36
N ILE A 23 10.87 20.95 -2.56
CA ILE A 23 10.78 22.37 -2.92
C ILE A 23 11.39 23.21 -1.81
N LYS A 24 12.18 24.23 -2.19
CA LYS A 24 12.65 25.26 -1.28
C LYS A 24 12.49 26.64 -1.89
N SER A 25 12.44 27.66 -1.04
CA SER A 25 12.58 29.04 -1.47
C SER A 25 14.00 29.29 -2.02
N GLU A 26 14.14 30.18 -3.00
CA GLU A 26 15.43 30.56 -3.58
C GLU A 26 16.43 31.09 -2.52
N HIS A 27 15.91 31.74 -1.48
CA HIS A 27 16.72 32.34 -0.40
C HIS A 27 16.95 31.40 0.78
N GLU A 28 16.42 30.19 0.74
CA GLU A 28 16.52 29.22 1.84
C GLU A 28 17.78 28.37 1.73
N ASN A 29 18.59 28.39 2.79
CA ASN A 29 19.80 27.58 2.85
C ASN A 29 19.50 26.21 3.49
N VAL A 30 18.79 25.35 2.75
CA VAL A 30 18.49 23.97 3.14
C VAL A 30 18.93 23.03 2.01
N SER A 31 19.35 21.81 2.37
CA SER A 31 19.77 20.77 1.43
C SER A 31 18.88 19.52 1.55
N TRP A 32 18.92 18.66 0.53
CA TRP A 32 18.23 17.37 0.53
C TRP A 32 18.60 16.50 1.73
N GLU A 33 19.88 16.46 2.09
CA GLU A 33 20.38 15.66 3.21
C GLU A 33 19.69 16.01 4.52
N ARG A 34 19.27 17.27 4.68
CA ARG A 34 18.64 17.75 5.89
C ARG A 34 17.15 17.45 5.98
N ILE A 35 16.47 17.31 4.83
CA ILE A 35 15.01 17.13 4.79
C ILE A 35 14.59 15.72 4.39
N SER A 36 15.51 14.92 3.81
CA SER A 36 15.22 13.58 3.29
C SER A 36 14.71 12.65 4.38
N PHE A 37 13.52 12.07 4.17
CA PHE A 37 13.00 11.02 5.02
C PHE A 37 13.79 9.72 4.95
N TYR A 38 14.62 9.54 3.94
CA TYR A 38 15.51 8.38 3.84
C TYR A 38 16.73 8.49 4.76
N ARG A 39 17.12 9.71 5.17
CA ARG A 39 18.35 9.99 5.92
C ARG A 39 18.13 10.44 7.34
N ASN A 40 16.98 11.02 7.64
CA ASN A 40 16.70 11.64 8.93
C ASN A 40 15.73 10.80 9.77
N PRO A 41 15.79 10.91 11.12
CA PRO A 41 14.80 10.32 11.99
C PRO A 41 13.42 10.96 11.76
N PHE A 42 12.37 10.24 12.13
CA PHE A 42 11.00 10.74 12.11
C PHE A 42 10.62 11.32 13.48
N ASP A 43 9.69 12.27 13.49
CA ASP A 43 9.14 12.79 14.74
C ASP A 43 8.20 11.74 15.37
N GLU A 44 8.63 11.18 16.50
CA GLU A 44 7.89 10.14 17.22
C GLU A 44 6.53 10.63 17.72
N THR A 45 6.40 11.92 18.05
CA THR A 45 5.13 12.49 18.51
C THR A 45 4.12 12.54 17.37
N ILE A 46 4.54 12.98 16.18
CA ILE A 46 3.70 13.01 14.98
C ILE A 46 3.31 11.58 14.58
N SER A 47 4.27 10.67 14.54
CA SER A 47 4.03 9.26 14.21
C SER A 47 3.01 8.62 15.16
N LYS A 48 3.17 8.85 16.47
CA LYS A 48 2.23 8.36 17.48
C LYS A 48 0.83 8.95 17.29
N MET A 49 0.72 10.27 17.12
CA MET A 49 -0.57 10.94 16.92
C MET A 49 -1.28 10.45 15.65
N ALA A 50 -0.56 10.25 14.55
CA ALA A 50 -1.11 9.70 13.31
C ALA A 50 -1.63 8.27 13.49
N PHE A 51 -0.89 7.44 14.21
CA PHE A 51 -1.26 6.07 14.50
C PHE A 51 -2.47 5.96 15.45
N GLU A 52 -2.54 6.83 16.46
CA GLU A 52 -3.67 6.87 17.41
C GLU A 52 -4.90 7.60 16.82
N GLY A 53 -4.74 8.28 15.68
CA GLY A 53 -5.81 9.04 15.02
C GLY A 53 -6.16 10.34 15.76
N MET A 54 -5.23 10.87 16.53
CA MET A 54 -5.36 12.20 17.10
C MET A 54 -5.11 13.24 16.00
N GLY A 55 -5.98 14.24 15.90
CA GLY A 55 -5.80 15.30 14.92
C GLY A 55 -4.49 16.06 15.17
N LEU A 56 -3.76 16.33 14.09
CA LEU A 56 -2.50 17.10 14.13
C LEU A 56 -2.71 18.60 14.42
N TYR A 57 -3.83 18.97 15.02
CA TYR A 57 -4.15 20.36 15.36
C TYR A 57 -3.35 20.83 16.57
N GLY A 58 -2.64 21.93 16.42
CA GLY A 58 -1.92 22.59 17.52
C GLY A 58 -0.48 22.12 17.75
N ILE A 59 0.05 21.23 16.93
CA ILE A 59 1.49 20.90 16.96
C ILE A 59 2.25 22.11 16.45
N LYS A 60 3.23 22.56 17.22
CA LYS A 60 4.28 23.43 16.68
C LYS A 60 5.13 22.57 15.75
N MET A 61 4.81 22.61 14.45
CA MET A 61 5.57 21.91 13.42
C MET A 61 6.95 22.55 13.28
N SER A 62 7.87 22.13 14.11
CA SER A 62 9.30 22.44 13.95
C SER A 62 10.02 21.39 13.10
N GLU A 63 9.38 20.25 12.89
CA GLU A 63 9.95 19.10 12.20
C GLU A 63 8.94 18.52 11.21
N THR A 64 9.43 17.95 10.12
CA THR A 64 8.62 17.28 9.11
C THR A 64 8.61 15.79 9.37
N SER A 65 7.49 15.12 9.05
CA SER A 65 7.32 13.67 9.19
C SER A 65 6.59 13.09 7.98
N PRO A 66 6.91 11.85 7.56
CA PRO A 66 6.29 11.24 6.37
C PRO A 66 4.77 11.16 6.45
N GLU A 67 4.19 11.10 7.63
CA GLU A 67 2.74 11.06 7.86
C GLU A 67 2.01 12.26 7.25
N LEU A 68 2.67 13.41 7.18
CA LEU A 68 2.09 14.64 6.62
C LEU A 68 1.86 14.56 5.12
N SER A 69 2.58 13.69 4.42
CA SER A 69 2.48 13.47 2.97
C SER A 69 1.99 12.06 2.59
N THR A 70 1.54 11.26 3.58
CA THR A 70 1.10 9.89 3.34
C THR A 70 -0.42 9.82 3.17
N ASP A 71 -0.87 9.41 1.98
CA ASP A 71 -2.28 9.24 1.65
C ASP A 71 -2.94 8.02 2.31
N GLY A 72 -4.27 8.06 2.43
CA GLY A 72 -5.14 6.95 2.83
C GLY A 72 -5.85 7.16 4.17
N SER A 73 -7.02 6.54 4.31
CA SER A 73 -7.98 6.76 5.42
C SER A 73 -7.66 5.97 6.69
N PHE A 74 -6.90 4.89 6.61
CA PHE A 74 -6.55 4.09 7.79
C PHE A 74 -5.46 4.76 8.62
N ARG A 75 -5.56 4.64 9.94
CA ARG A 75 -4.55 5.12 10.88
C ARG A 75 -3.25 4.37 10.67
N LYS A 76 -2.17 5.10 10.49
CA LYS A 76 -0.86 4.55 10.15
C LYS A 76 0.24 5.50 10.56
N CYS A 77 1.43 4.95 10.73
CA CYS A 77 2.64 5.73 10.91
C CYS A 77 3.86 5.04 10.28
N TRP A 78 4.85 5.85 9.99
CA TRP A 78 6.16 5.37 9.57
C TRP A 78 7.10 5.35 10.76
N MET A 79 7.89 4.30 10.86
CA MET A 79 8.92 4.19 11.89
C MET A 79 10.22 3.70 11.29
N ARG A 80 11.32 4.27 11.78
CA ARG A 80 12.66 3.77 11.50
C ARG A 80 13.11 2.92 12.68
N GLU A 81 13.47 1.67 12.43
CA GLU A 81 14.01 0.79 13.45
C GLU A 81 15.52 1.00 13.66
N ASP A 82 16.06 0.43 14.74
CA ASP A 82 17.47 0.60 15.14
C ASP A 82 18.47 0.14 14.06
N ASN A 83 18.05 -0.81 13.21
CA ASN A 83 18.83 -1.27 12.06
C ASN A 83 18.79 -0.31 10.84
N GLY A 84 18.11 0.83 10.97
CA GLY A 84 17.94 1.84 9.93
C GLY A 84 16.83 1.55 8.92
N GLN A 85 16.19 0.39 8.96
CA GLN A 85 15.08 0.04 8.08
C GLN A 85 13.83 0.84 8.44
N ILE A 86 13.08 1.23 7.40
CA ILE A 86 11.84 2.00 7.55
C ILE A 86 10.66 1.08 7.31
N PHE A 87 9.68 1.16 8.19
CA PHE A 87 8.46 0.36 8.14
C PHE A 87 7.21 1.22 8.24
N LEU A 88 6.17 0.82 7.51
CA LEU A 88 4.82 1.33 7.69
C LEU A 88 4.06 0.42 8.67
N TYR A 89 3.48 1.04 9.69
CA TYR A 89 2.56 0.39 10.63
C TYR A 89 1.16 0.88 10.33
N LYS A 90 0.21 -0.05 10.13
CA LYS A 90 -1.18 0.26 9.84
C LYS A 90 -2.07 -0.38 10.89
N ARG A 91 -2.89 0.44 11.54
CA ARG A 91 -3.90 0.01 12.50
C ARG A 91 -5.19 -0.36 11.77
N GLY A 92 -5.97 -1.26 12.35
CA GLY A 92 -7.34 -1.54 11.91
C GLY A 92 -8.30 -0.37 12.16
N SER A 93 -9.45 -0.43 11.54
CA SER A 93 -10.52 0.55 11.73
C SER A 93 -11.16 0.43 13.12
N ASP A 94 -11.85 1.47 13.55
CA ASP A 94 -12.63 1.51 14.79
C ASP A 94 -14.12 1.65 14.51
N GLY A 95 -14.96 1.28 15.48
CA GLY A 95 -16.35 1.71 15.59
C GLY A 95 -17.40 0.78 15.01
N ALA A 96 -17.09 -0.15 14.11
CA ALA A 96 -18.00 -1.18 13.65
C ALA A 96 -17.75 -2.51 14.40
N ARG A 97 -18.77 -3.40 14.46
CA ARG A 97 -18.67 -4.68 15.15
C ARG A 97 -17.50 -5.56 14.65
N ASN A 98 -17.19 -5.50 13.36
CA ASN A 98 -16.10 -6.22 12.70
C ASN A 98 -14.90 -5.32 12.41
N ALA A 99 -14.82 -4.16 13.03
CA ALA A 99 -13.68 -3.27 12.89
C ALA A 99 -12.43 -3.88 13.51
N GLY A 100 -11.26 -3.53 12.95
CA GLY A 100 -9.98 -3.93 13.50
C GLY A 100 -9.43 -5.25 12.97
N LEU A 101 -10.12 -5.93 12.04
CA LEU A 101 -9.65 -7.17 11.43
C LEU A 101 -8.70 -6.96 10.25
N GLU A 102 -8.59 -5.74 9.74
CA GLU A 102 -7.77 -5.42 8.56
C GLU A 102 -6.29 -5.82 8.71
N PRO A 103 -5.62 -5.66 9.87
CA PRO A 103 -4.25 -6.14 10.03
C PRO A 103 -4.11 -7.66 9.87
N TYR A 104 -5.07 -8.45 10.35
CA TYR A 104 -5.08 -9.90 10.15
C TYR A 104 -5.27 -10.25 8.67
N CYS A 105 -6.24 -9.62 8.02
CA CYS A 105 -6.54 -9.84 6.61
C CYS A 105 -5.34 -9.49 5.72
N GLU A 106 -4.66 -8.40 6.03
CA GLU A 106 -3.48 -7.96 5.29
C GLU A 106 -2.32 -8.95 5.43
N VAL A 107 -2.06 -9.47 6.62
CA VAL A 107 -1.01 -10.48 6.86
C VAL A 107 -1.35 -11.79 6.15
N MET A 108 -2.57 -12.30 6.30
CA MET A 108 -3.00 -13.54 5.63
C MET A 108 -2.92 -13.41 4.11
N ALA A 109 -3.44 -12.31 3.55
CA ALA A 109 -3.37 -12.06 2.11
C ALA A 109 -1.91 -11.91 1.63
N SER A 110 -1.03 -11.33 2.43
CA SER A 110 0.41 -11.24 2.15
C SER A 110 1.08 -12.61 2.08
N GLU A 111 0.72 -13.56 2.93
CA GLU A 111 1.25 -14.94 2.84
C GLU A 111 0.86 -15.62 1.52
N VAL A 112 -0.38 -15.42 1.06
CA VAL A 112 -0.83 -15.88 -0.27
C VAL A 112 -0.05 -15.15 -1.37
N ALA A 113 0.09 -13.83 -1.23
CA ALA A 113 0.82 -13.00 -2.19
C ALA A 113 2.26 -13.47 -2.37
N GLN A 114 2.98 -13.75 -1.29
CA GLN A 114 4.36 -14.24 -1.36
C GLN A 114 4.48 -15.58 -2.10
N ARG A 115 3.46 -16.44 -2.03
CA ARG A 115 3.45 -17.70 -2.80
C ARG A 115 3.24 -17.50 -4.29
N ILE A 116 2.42 -16.51 -4.67
CA ILE A 116 2.08 -16.24 -6.08
C ILE A 116 3.12 -15.32 -6.75
N LEU A 117 3.58 -14.30 -6.04
CA LEU A 117 4.40 -13.21 -6.56
C LEU A 117 5.89 -13.30 -6.15
N GLY A 118 6.21 -14.12 -5.14
CA GLY A 118 7.56 -14.19 -4.60
C GLY A 118 8.01 -12.85 -4.02
N GLN A 119 9.19 -12.40 -4.42
CA GLN A 119 9.79 -11.14 -3.95
C GLN A 119 9.05 -9.88 -4.43
N ASP A 120 8.13 -10.00 -5.39
CA ASP A 120 7.30 -8.89 -5.84
C ASP A 120 6.04 -8.68 -4.96
N ALA A 121 5.89 -9.44 -3.88
CA ALA A 121 4.92 -9.19 -2.82
C ALA A 121 5.60 -8.53 -1.63
N ILE A 122 5.04 -7.41 -1.16
CA ILE A 122 5.50 -6.82 0.09
C ILE A 122 5.09 -7.72 1.26
N PRO A 123 6.04 -8.17 2.11
CA PRO A 123 5.73 -8.99 3.28
C PRO A 123 5.10 -8.15 4.38
N TYR A 124 4.06 -8.69 5.01
CA TYR A 124 3.43 -8.08 6.17
C TYR A 124 3.58 -8.98 7.39
N GLN A 125 3.72 -8.35 8.55
CA GLN A 125 3.80 -8.99 9.86
C GLN A 125 2.73 -8.42 10.78
N LEU A 126 2.14 -9.29 11.61
CA LEU A 126 1.24 -8.87 12.67
C LEU A 126 2.04 -8.46 13.90
N VAL A 127 1.80 -7.26 14.38
CA VAL A 127 2.54 -6.69 15.51
C VAL A 127 1.60 -5.92 16.45
N ARG A 128 2.11 -5.54 17.62
CA ARG A 128 1.46 -4.55 18.49
C ARG A 128 2.32 -3.30 18.57
N LEU A 129 1.70 -2.15 18.34
CA LEU A 129 2.32 -0.83 18.50
C LEU A 129 1.45 -0.01 19.45
N HIS A 130 2.02 0.53 20.52
CA HIS A 130 1.31 1.25 21.57
C HIS A 130 0.11 0.49 22.14
N GLY A 131 0.22 -0.86 22.22
CA GLY A 131 -0.84 -1.74 22.70
C GLY A 131 -1.89 -2.15 21.64
N GLU A 132 -1.95 -1.46 20.53
CA GLU A 132 -2.89 -1.69 19.44
C GLU A 132 -2.35 -2.70 18.41
N LEU A 133 -3.26 -3.48 17.84
CA LEU A 133 -2.93 -4.40 16.76
C LEU A 133 -2.65 -3.65 15.46
N ALA A 134 -1.57 -4.03 14.79
CA ALA A 134 -1.17 -3.43 13.51
C ALA A 134 -0.57 -4.46 12.55
N SER A 135 -0.69 -4.20 11.27
CA SER A 135 0.14 -4.80 10.24
C SER A 135 1.38 -3.91 10.01
N LYS A 136 2.53 -4.56 9.84
CA LYS A 136 3.83 -3.91 9.62
C LYS A 136 4.42 -4.39 8.31
N CYS A 137 4.85 -3.48 7.44
CA CYS A 137 5.54 -3.81 6.20
C CYS A 137 6.74 -2.90 5.93
N PRO A 138 7.79 -3.40 5.23
CA PRO A 138 8.95 -2.58 4.90
C PRO A 138 8.61 -1.54 3.82
N LEU A 139 9.32 -0.42 3.86
CA LEU A 139 9.37 0.54 2.77
C LEU A 139 10.07 -0.11 1.56
N PHE A 140 9.49 0.06 0.37
CA PHE A 140 10.05 -0.47 -0.88
C PHE A 140 10.64 0.61 -1.81
N THR A 141 10.47 1.87 -1.47
CA THR A 141 11.13 3.01 -2.14
C THR A 141 12.44 3.34 -1.47
N ASN A 142 13.30 4.07 -2.16
CA ASN A 142 14.58 4.57 -1.65
C ASN A 142 15.03 5.81 -2.44
N GLU A 143 16.24 6.32 -2.20
CA GLU A 143 16.74 7.50 -2.92
C GLU A 143 16.97 7.26 -4.42
N THR A 144 17.09 6.01 -4.88
CA THR A 144 17.24 5.68 -6.30
C THR A 144 15.88 5.46 -6.97
N TYR A 145 14.96 4.80 -6.28
CA TYR A 145 13.68 4.37 -6.83
C TYR A 145 12.51 4.93 -6.05
N GLY A 146 11.65 5.63 -6.77
CA GLY A 146 10.38 6.15 -6.25
C GLY A 146 9.18 5.32 -6.72
N TYR A 147 8.02 5.64 -6.18
CA TYR A 147 6.74 5.03 -6.52
C TYR A 147 5.79 6.08 -7.11
N VAL A 148 5.23 5.75 -8.28
CA VAL A 148 4.16 6.55 -8.90
C VAL A 148 2.91 5.67 -9.07
N PRO A 149 1.79 6.03 -8.43
CA PRO A 149 0.55 5.27 -8.60
C PRO A 149 0.03 5.36 -10.02
N ILE A 150 -0.63 4.29 -10.49
CA ILE A 150 -1.14 4.23 -11.86
C ILE A 150 -2.14 5.34 -12.17
N SER A 151 -2.82 5.87 -11.16
CA SER A 151 -3.74 7.01 -11.28
C SER A 151 -3.10 8.28 -11.85
N ARG A 152 -1.79 8.38 -11.86
CA ARG A 152 -1.04 9.51 -12.44
C ARG A 152 -0.75 9.35 -13.94
N PHE A 153 -1.04 8.19 -14.51
CA PHE A 153 -0.83 7.94 -15.94
C PHE A 153 -2.13 8.17 -16.72
N PRO A 154 -2.07 8.74 -17.93
CA PRO A 154 -3.24 9.07 -18.75
C PRO A 154 -3.80 7.85 -19.50
N ILE A 155 -4.20 6.81 -18.75
CA ILE A 155 -4.77 5.57 -19.27
C ILE A 155 -6.15 5.31 -18.64
N ASN A 156 -6.91 4.36 -19.19
CA ASN A 156 -8.17 3.94 -18.56
C ASN A 156 -7.87 2.95 -17.42
N HIS A 157 -7.94 3.44 -16.19
CA HIS A 157 -7.61 2.68 -14.98
C HIS A 157 -8.65 1.60 -14.61
N SER A 158 -9.86 1.64 -15.20
CA SER A 158 -10.90 0.64 -14.95
C SER A 158 -10.93 -0.47 -16.00
N SER A 159 -10.21 -0.29 -17.13
CA SER A 159 -10.13 -1.31 -18.18
C SER A 159 -8.97 -2.27 -17.94
N PRO A 160 -9.26 -3.57 -17.73
CA PRO A 160 -8.21 -4.59 -17.64
C PRO A 160 -7.27 -4.61 -18.84
N GLU A 161 -7.81 -4.40 -20.05
CA GLU A 161 -7.05 -4.42 -21.29
C GLU A 161 -6.10 -3.22 -21.39
N SER A 162 -6.55 -2.02 -20.96
CA SER A 162 -5.73 -0.82 -20.93
C SER A 162 -4.55 -0.98 -19.97
N LEU A 163 -4.83 -1.48 -18.76
CA LEU A 163 -3.82 -1.76 -17.75
C LEU A 163 -2.85 -2.86 -18.18
N MET A 164 -3.36 -3.94 -18.77
CA MET A 164 -2.55 -5.03 -19.29
C MET A 164 -1.55 -4.55 -20.33
N ARG A 165 -2.01 -3.74 -21.29
CA ARG A 165 -1.14 -3.16 -22.32
C ARG A 165 -0.07 -2.28 -21.71
N PHE A 166 -0.44 -1.39 -20.80
CA PHE A 166 0.49 -0.50 -20.12
C PHE A 166 1.60 -1.27 -19.39
N TYR A 167 1.22 -2.28 -18.60
CA TYR A 167 2.22 -3.09 -17.88
C TYR A 167 3.01 -4.02 -18.80
N ALA A 168 2.47 -4.44 -19.94
CA ALA A 168 3.21 -5.20 -20.95
C ALA A 168 4.32 -4.35 -21.60
N GLU A 169 4.04 -3.07 -21.90
CA GLU A 169 5.05 -2.13 -22.42
C GLU A 169 6.21 -1.90 -21.44
N LEU A 170 5.96 -2.07 -20.14
CA LEU A 170 6.98 -2.04 -19.07
C LEU A 170 7.61 -3.41 -18.77
N GLY A 171 7.33 -4.46 -19.55
CA GLY A 171 7.81 -5.82 -19.30
C GLY A 171 7.24 -6.45 -18.02
N SER A 172 6.13 -5.91 -17.49
CA SER A 172 5.54 -6.30 -16.20
C SER A 172 4.18 -6.99 -16.32
N GLU A 173 3.80 -7.47 -17.51
CA GLU A 173 2.52 -8.13 -17.76
C GLU A 173 2.28 -9.32 -16.82
N THR A 174 3.28 -10.18 -16.65
CA THR A 174 3.18 -11.35 -15.77
C THR A 174 2.91 -10.96 -14.33
N LEU A 175 3.56 -9.92 -13.83
CA LEU A 175 3.35 -9.43 -12.47
C LEU A 175 1.94 -8.87 -12.30
N PHE A 176 1.45 -8.09 -13.26
CA PHE A 176 0.09 -7.57 -13.27
C PHE A 176 -0.96 -8.70 -13.29
N ARG A 177 -0.78 -9.72 -14.13
CA ARG A 177 -1.66 -10.90 -14.16
C ARG A 177 -1.68 -11.64 -12.83
N LYS A 178 -0.51 -11.84 -12.20
CA LYS A 178 -0.39 -12.44 -10.87
C LYS A 178 -1.12 -11.63 -9.80
N MET A 179 -1.03 -10.29 -9.85
CA MET A 179 -1.77 -9.40 -8.94
C MET A 179 -3.28 -9.56 -9.11
N ILE A 180 -3.80 -9.59 -10.34
CA ILE A 180 -5.23 -9.80 -10.60
C ILE A 180 -5.70 -11.15 -10.07
N VAL A 181 -4.92 -12.22 -10.28
CA VAL A 181 -5.26 -13.55 -9.75
C VAL A 181 -5.22 -13.57 -8.23
N LEU A 182 -4.24 -12.91 -7.60
CA LEU A 182 -4.17 -12.74 -6.15
C LEU A 182 -5.42 -12.04 -5.62
N ASP A 183 -5.76 -10.87 -6.18
CA ASP A 183 -6.92 -10.08 -5.75
C ASP A 183 -8.23 -10.87 -5.92
N SER A 184 -8.33 -11.69 -6.99
CA SER A 184 -9.47 -12.57 -7.23
C SER A 184 -9.58 -13.68 -6.19
N LEU A 185 -8.46 -14.27 -5.78
CA LEU A 185 -8.44 -15.36 -4.78
C LEU A 185 -8.68 -14.85 -3.36
N THR A 186 -8.22 -13.64 -3.07
CA THR A 186 -8.30 -13.04 -1.73
C THR A 186 -9.47 -12.06 -1.57
N PHE A 187 -10.27 -11.86 -2.63
CA PHE A 187 -11.38 -10.89 -2.65
C PHE A 187 -10.94 -9.49 -2.24
N ASN A 188 -9.84 -9.00 -2.81
CA ASN A 188 -9.36 -7.65 -2.54
C ASN A 188 -10.25 -6.61 -3.24
N VAL A 189 -11.13 -5.99 -2.48
CA VAL A 189 -12.11 -5.01 -2.99
C VAL A 189 -11.52 -3.59 -3.16
N ASP A 190 -10.24 -3.39 -2.82
CA ASP A 190 -9.64 -2.06 -2.77
C ASP A 190 -8.46 -1.85 -3.73
N ARG A 191 -8.32 -2.64 -4.79
CA ARG A 191 -7.28 -2.46 -5.80
C ARG A 191 -7.61 -1.30 -6.76
N HIS A 192 -7.88 -0.12 -6.19
CA HIS A 192 -8.07 1.10 -7.00
C HIS A 192 -6.71 1.62 -7.56
N ALA A 193 -6.78 2.57 -8.49
CA ALA A 193 -5.61 3.09 -9.22
C ALA A 193 -4.54 3.78 -8.34
N GLY A 194 -4.79 4.02 -7.05
CA GLY A 194 -3.80 4.47 -6.06
C GLY A 194 -3.01 3.34 -5.41
N ASN A 195 -3.54 2.10 -5.44
CA ASN A 195 -2.99 0.95 -4.71
C ASN A 195 -2.15 0.00 -5.58
N HIS A 196 -1.82 0.41 -6.78
CA HIS A 196 -0.83 -0.20 -7.66
C HIS A 196 -0.22 0.87 -8.57
N GLY A 197 0.97 0.61 -9.10
CA GLY A 197 1.67 1.61 -9.92
C GLY A 197 3.02 1.10 -10.37
N VAL A 198 3.93 2.03 -10.59
CA VAL A 198 5.26 1.75 -11.15
C VAL A 198 6.36 2.23 -10.22
N LEU A 199 7.48 1.53 -10.25
CA LEU A 199 8.75 2.06 -9.78
C LEU A 199 9.33 2.96 -10.87
N VAL A 200 9.80 4.12 -10.46
CA VAL A 200 10.49 5.09 -11.31
C VAL A 200 11.90 5.32 -10.79
N GLU A 201 12.82 5.56 -11.68
CA GLU A 201 14.14 6.06 -11.29
C GLU A 201 14.02 7.55 -10.91
N ASN A 202 14.41 7.91 -9.70
CA ASN A 202 14.19 9.27 -9.17
C ASN A 202 14.89 10.34 -9.99
N ASP A 203 16.11 10.09 -10.46
CA ASP A 203 16.90 11.10 -11.20
C ASP A 203 16.35 11.37 -12.61
N THR A 204 15.88 10.34 -13.30
CA THR A 204 15.43 10.43 -14.70
C THR A 204 13.92 10.47 -14.84
N GLN A 205 13.18 10.13 -13.80
CA GLN A 205 11.72 9.97 -13.80
C GLN A 205 11.20 8.91 -14.78
N LYS A 206 12.07 8.00 -15.20
CA LYS A 206 11.68 6.93 -16.12
C LYS A 206 10.99 5.81 -15.38
N PRO A 207 9.80 5.38 -15.83
CA PRO A 207 9.19 4.13 -15.37
C PRO A 207 10.12 2.94 -15.65
N ILE A 208 10.33 2.08 -14.65
CA ILE A 208 11.23 0.92 -14.76
C ILE A 208 10.41 -0.35 -14.88
N ARG A 209 9.48 -0.57 -13.97
CA ARG A 209 8.62 -1.75 -13.91
C ARG A 209 7.42 -1.50 -13.00
N MET A 210 6.47 -2.42 -12.99
CA MET A 210 5.42 -2.44 -11.97
C MET A 210 6.04 -2.50 -10.58
N ALA A 211 5.52 -1.71 -9.66
CA ALA A 211 5.90 -1.74 -8.25
C ALA A 211 5.52 -3.08 -7.61
N PRO A 212 6.20 -3.51 -6.54
CA PRO A 212 5.77 -4.65 -5.75
C PRO A 212 4.31 -4.51 -5.30
N VAL A 213 3.61 -5.63 -5.15
CA VAL A 213 2.20 -5.62 -4.74
C VAL A 213 2.10 -5.39 -3.23
N PHE A 214 1.30 -4.42 -2.86
CA PHE A 214 1.03 -3.96 -1.50
C PHE A 214 -0.46 -3.58 -1.35
N TYR A 215 -0.89 -3.08 -0.18
CA TYR A 215 -2.30 -2.77 0.13
C TYR A 215 -3.22 -3.98 -0.02
N LEU A 216 -3.21 -4.83 1.00
CA LEU A 216 -4.00 -6.06 1.07
C LEU A 216 -5.00 -6.07 2.24
N ASN A 217 -5.16 -4.95 2.94
CA ASN A 217 -5.97 -4.83 4.16
C ASN A 217 -7.47 -5.03 3.96
N LEU A 218 -7.99 -4.83 2.75
CA LEU A 218 -9.39 -5.12 2.39
C LEU A 218 -9.54 -6.43 1.58
N SER A 219 -8.55 -7.31 1.70
CA SER A 219 -8.65 -8.71 1.26
C SER A 219 -9.31 -9.57 2.35
N MET A 220 -9.68 -10.80 2.02
CA MET A 220 -10.23 -11.80 2.96
C MET A 220 -11.53 -11.35 3.67
N LEU A 221 -12.24 -10.38 3.09
CA LEU A 221 -13.57 -9.93 3.52
C LEU A 221 -13.61 -9.51 5.01
N PRO A 222 -12.83 -8.50 5.45
CA PRO A 222 -12.66 -8.13 6.87
C PRO A 222 -13.98 -7.72 7.56
N TYR A 223 -15.01 -7.34 6.81
CA TYR A 223 -16.29 -6.85 7.33
C TYR A 223 -17.42 -7.86 7.27
N ILE A 224 -17.16 -9.13 6.91
CA ILE A 224 -18.15 -10.20 6.96
C ILE A 224 -18.46 -10.53 8.42
N GLU A 225 -19.75 -10.58 8.76
CA GLU A 225 -20.24 -11.00 10.07
C GLU A 225 -20.39 -12.52 10.16
N ILE A 226 -20.38 -13.06 11.39
CA ILE A 226 -20.57 -14.51 11.62
C ILE A 226 -21.89 -14.99 11.03
N SER A 227 -22.96 -14.17 11.12
CA SER A 227 -24.27 -14.47 10.51
C SER A 227 -24.24 -14.57 8.99
N ASP A 228 -23.27 -13.93 8.32
CA ASP A 228 -23.16 -13.97 6.86
C ASP A 228 -22.59 -15.31 6.35
N TRP A 229 -21.93 -16.10 7.23
CA TRP A 229 -21.30 -17.36 6.83
C TRP A 229 -22.31 -18.39 6.31
N GLU A 230 -23.55 -18.39 6.83
CA GLU A 230 -24.62 -19.28 6.33
C GLU A 230 -24.98 -18.97 4.86
N HIS A 231 -24.73 -17.76 4.40
CA HIS A 231 -25.04 -17.27 3.06
C HIS A 231 -23.81 -16.66 2.36
N ILE A 232 -22.60 -17.13 2.71
CA ILE A 232 -21.33 -16.57 2.25
C ILE A 232 -21.27 -16.46 0.71
N GLY A 233 -21.75 -17.46 -0.02
CA GLY A 233 -21.76 -17.45 -1.47
C GLY A 233 -22.66 -16.35 -2.09
N THR A 234 -23.68 -15.88 -1.38
CA THR A 234 -24.48 -14.72 -1.79
C THR A 234 -23.73 -13.44 -1.46
N LYS A 235 -23.21 -13.33 -0.25
CA LYS A 235 -22.44 -12.16 0.18
C LYS A 235 -21.20 -11.91 -0.70
N MET A 236 -20.47 -12.94 -1.07
CA MET A 236 -19.33 -12.83 -1.98
C MET A 236 -19.70 -12.25 -3.35
N ARG A 237 -20.93 -12.42 -3.82
CA ARG A 237 -21.40 -11.81 -5.07
C ARG A 237 -21.69 -10.31 -4.95
N ASP A 238 -21.88 -9.81 -3.73
CA ASP A 238 -22.10 -8.38 -3.47
C ASP A 238 -20.78 -7.59 -3.52
N TYR A 239 -19.62 -8.30 -3.50
CA TYR A 239 -18.30 -7.71 -3.60
C TYR A 239 -17.75 -7.85 -5.03
N GLY A 240 -17.28 -6.74 -5.58
CA GLY A 240 -16.65 -6.68 -6.91
C GLY A 240 -15.23 -6.16 -6.86
N PRO A 241 -14.40 -6.51 -7.84
CA PRO A 241 -13.08 -5.91 -8.00
C PRO A 241 -13.17 -4.45 -8.46
N ARG A 242 -12.11 -3.68 -8.25
CA ARG A 242 -11.98 -2.33 -8.84
C ARG A 242 -11.51 -2.36 -10.29
N ILE A 243 -10.97 -3.49 -10.73
CA ILE A 243 -10.51 -3.74 -12.10
C ILE A 243 -11.34 -4.90 -12.65
N GLY A 244 -12.11 -4.65 -13.69
CA GLY A 244 -13.03 -5.65 -14.28
C GLY A 244 -14.40 -5.69 -13.58
N GLU A 245 -15.23 -6.68 -13.95
CA GLU A 245 -16.64 -6.77 -13.55
C GLU A 245 -16.85 -7.65 -12.32
N ASP A 246 -16.21 -8.82 -12.28
CA ASP A 246 -16.27 -9.77 -11.17
C ASP A 246 -14.94 -10.51 -10.99
N PHE A 247 -14.70 -11.00 -9.75
CA PHE A 247 -13.44 -11.64 -9.37
C PHE A 247 -13.17 -12.94 -10.15
N THR A 248 -14.20 -13.75 -10.40
CA THR A 248 -14.03 -15.03 -11.10
C THR A 248 -13.62 -14.78 -12.55
N ARG A 249 -14.34 -13.91 -13.23
CA ARG A 249 -14.11 -13.60 -14.65
C ARG A 249 -12.74 -12.97 -14.87
N ILE A 250 -12.39 -11.94 -14.09
CA ILE A 250 -11.12 -11.26 -14.27
C ILE A 250 -9.94 -12.16 -13.89
N GLY A 251 -10.07 -12.97 -12.84
CA GLY A 251 -9.05 -13.95 -12.46
C GLY A 251 -8.82 -15.02 -13.52
N GLN A 252 -9.89 -15.50 -14.16
CA GLN A 252 -9.80 -16.45 -15.27
C GLN A 252 -9.13 -15.84 -16.52
N GLN A 253 -9.45 -14.59 -16.85
CA GLN A 253 -8.83 -13.84 -17.96
C GLN A 253 -7.34 -13.58 -17.73
N ALA A 254 -6.95 -13.35 -16.48
CA ALA A 254 -5.54 -13.14 -16.12
C ALA A 254 -4.74 -14.45 -16.03
N MET A 255 -5.40 -15.62 -15.99
CA MET A 255 -4.77 -16.92 -15.77
C MET A 255 -3.84 -17.29 -16.93
N THR A 256 -2.62 -17.73 -16.59
CA THR A 256 -1.65 -18.32 -17.50
C THR A 256 -1.29 -19.74 -17.06
N SER A 257 -0.60 -20.49 -17.90
CA SER A 257 -0.09 -21.84 -17.53
C SER A 257 0.88 -21.76 -16.35
N GLU A 258 1.75 -20.74 -16.29
CA GLU A 258 2.65 -20.48 -15.17
C GLU A 258 1.89 -20.24 -13.86
N ILE A 259 0.93 -19.32 -13.87
CA ILE A 259 0.12 -19.00 -12.67
C ILE A 259 -0.66 -20.23 -12.22
N ARG A 260 -1.25 -20.99 -13.15
CA ARG A 260 -1.95 -22.25 -12.86
C ARG A 260 -1.04 -23.26 -12.18
N ALA A 261 0.21 -23.41 -12.64
CA ALA A 261 1.19 -24.31 -12.01
C ALA A 261 1.51 -23.88 -10.57
N ILE A 262 1.68 -22.58 -10.32
CA ILE A 262 1.88 -22.04 -8.97
C ILE A 262 0.68 -22.40 -8.07
N LEU A 263 -0.55 -22.17 -8.52
CA LEU A 263 -1.76 -22.44 -7.74
C LEU A 263 -1.94 -23.94 -7.47
N ILE A 264 -1.60 -24.81 -8.42
CA ILE A 264 -1.61 -26.27 -8.21
C ILE A 264 -0.64 -26.64 -7.08
N GLY A 265 0.55 -26.03 -7.04
CA GLY A 265 1.53 -26.21 -5.96
C GLY A 265 1.06 -25.69 -4.59
N MET A 266 0.06 -24.82 -4.57
CA MET A 266 -0.51 -24.27 -3.33
C MET A 266 -1.65 -25.10 -2.72
N LYS A 267 -2.02 -26.24 -3.27
CA LYS A 267 -3.13 -27.08 -2.72
C LYS A 267 -2.94 -27.48 -1.26
N SER A 268 -1.70 -27.59 -0.79
CA SER A 268 -1.35 -27.88 0.60
C SER A 268 -0.92 -26.65 1.40
N PHE A 269 -1.17 -25.45 0.88
CA PHE A 269 -0.83 -24.21 1.55
C PHE A 269 -1.57 -24.10 2.90
N GLN A 270 -0.84 -23.72 3.93
CA GLN A 270 -1.38 -23.41 5.25
C GLN A 270 -0.84 -22.05 5.67
N PHE A 271 -1.70 -21.25 6.29
CA PHE A 271 -1.26 -19.99 6.88
C PHE A 271 -0.31 -20.27 8.04
N SER A 272 0.74 -19.46 8.16
CA SER A 272 1.68 -19.54 9.29
C SER A 272 1.04 -19.00 10.56
N PHE A 273 0.14 -18.03 10.40
CA PHE A 273 -0.64 -17.46 11.50
C PHE A 273 -1.73 -18.45 11.95
N ARG A 274 -1.65 -18.88 13.21
CA ARG A 274 -2.71 -19.62 13.91
C ARG A 274 -3.14 -18.71 15.04
N GLY A 275 -4.33 -18.15 14.93
CA GLY A 275 -4.91 -17.21 15.88
C GLY A 275 -4.94 -17.72 17.33
#